data_3adf18df20bfc82a6cd86491d90a424a
#
_entry.id   3adf18df20bfc82a6cd86491d90a424a
#
_cell.length_a   1.000
_cell.length_b   1.000
_cell.length_c   1.000
_cell.angle_alpha   90.00
_cell.angle_beta   90.00
_cell.angle_gamma   90.00
#
_symmetry.space_group_name_H-M   'P 1'
#
loop_
_entity.id
_entity.type
_entity.pdbx_description
1 polymer ?
#
loop_
_entity_poly.entity_id
_entity_poly.type
_entity_poly.pdbx_seq_one_letter_code
_entity_poly.pdbx_strand_id
1 'polypeptide(L)'
;MSVYQVQKLLFNLHNDLELKEKYKESPEEILKKYDLADAELKALLEPDVGSLYRMGTHTYLLWAYGTLMGVKPDVYFKQIGRDKN
;
A
#
# COMPACT_ATOMS: atom_id res chain seq x y z
N MET A 1 -10.61 2.38 12.90
CA MET A 1 -9.34 2.47 12.53
C MET A 1 -8.96 1.67 11.40
N SER A 2 -8.43 2.31 10.57
CA SER A 2 -8.44 1.85 9.24
C SER A 2 -7.21 1.12 8.80
N VAL A 3 -6.17 1.00 9.63
CA VAL A 3 -5.02 0.21 9.21
C VAL A 3 -5.44 -1.23 8.94
N TYR A 4 -6.47 -1.70 9.63
CA TYR A 4 -7.00 -3.04 9.33
C TYR A 4 -7.49 -3.12 7.89
N GLN A 5 -8.20 -2.09 7.43
CA GLN A 5 -8.71 -2.08 6.06
C GLN A 5 -7.56 -1.97 5.06
N VAL A 6 -6.54 -1.18 5.37
CA VAL A 6 -5.36 -1.09 4.53
C VAL A 6 -4.71 -2.45 4.38
N GLN A 7 -4.49 -3.14 5.50
CA GLN A 7 -3.85 -4.45 5.46
C GLN A 7 -4.70 -5.48 4.73
N LYS A 8 -6.02 -5.40 4.91
CA LYS A 8 -6.92 -6.30 4.21
C LYS A 8 -6.83 -6.10 2.70
N LEU A 9 -6.79 -4.84 2.26
CA LEU A 9 -6.64 -4.53 0.85
C LEU A 9 -5.32 -5.07 0.31
N LEU A 10 -4.22 -4.81 1.02
CA LEU A 10 -2.92 -5.24 0.56
C LEU A 10 -2.80 -6.76 0.53
N PHE A 11 -3.38 -7.42 1.51
CA PHE A 11 -3.40 -8.88 1.55
C PHE A 11 -4.15 -9.44 0.34
N ASN A 12 -5.31 -8.86 0.05
CA ASN A 12 -6.11 -9.31 -1.09
C ASN A 12 -5.39 -9.07 -2.41
N LEU A 13 -4.74 -7.92 -2.55
CA LEU A 13 -3.96 -7.62 -3.74
C LEU A 13 -2.80 -8.60 -3.91
N HIS A 14 -2.18 -8.96 -2.81
CA HIS A 14 -1.04 -9.87 -2.87
C HIS A 14 -1.45 -11.27 -3.32
N ASN A 15 -2.64 -11.71 -2.95
CA ASN A 15 -3.07 -13.08 -3.18
C ASN A 15 -4.01 -13.27 -4.37
N ASP A 16 -4.45 -12.18 -4.99
CA ASP A 16 -5.43 -12.25 -6.09
C ASP A 16 -4.88 -11.52 -7.30
N LEU A 17 -4.39 -12.29 -8.27
CA LEU A 17 -3.79 -11.71 -9.47
C LEU A 17 -4.79 -10.89 -10.28
N GLU A 18 -6.02 -11.37 -10.37
CA GLU A 18 -7.05 -10.67 -11.11
C GLU A 18 -7.36 -9.32 -10.48
N LEU A 19 -7.47 -9.30 -9.16
CA LEU A 19 -7.70 -8.05 -8.42
C LEU A 19 -6.52 -7.11 -8.62
N LYS A 20 -5.32 -7.65 -8.61
CA LYS A 20 -4.10 -6.86 -8.82
C LYS A 20 -4.14 -6.14 -10.16
N GLU A 21 -4.55 -6.82 -11.20
CA GLU A 21 -4.62 -6.22 -12.52
C GLU A 21 -5.70 -5.15 -12.58
N LYS A 22 -6.85 -5.42 -11.98
CA LYS A 22 -7.91 -4.42 -11.92
C LYS A 22 -7.48 -3.18 -11.14
N TYR A 23 -6.72 -3.39 -10.09
CA TYR A 23 -6.22 -2.28 -9.28
C TYR A 23 -5.29 -1.39 -10.09
N LYS A 24 -4.45 -1.99 -10.91
CA LYS A 24 -3.54 -1.20 -11.75
C LYS A 24 -4.29 -0.32 -12.74
N GLU A 25 -5.43 -0.82 -13.23
CA GLU A 25 -6.22 -0.06 -14.18
C GLU A 25 -7.02 1.05 -13.52
N SER A 26 -7.66 0.74 -12.39
CA SER A 26 -8.55 1.68 -11.73
C SER A 26 -8.45 1.53 -10.22
N PRO A 27 -7.34 2.00 -9.62
CA PRO A 27 -7.17 1.82 -8.19
C PRO A 27 -8.29 2.45 -7.38
N GLU A 28 -8.82 3.58 -7.83
CA GLU A 28 -9.84 4.27 -7.07
C GLU A 28 -11.11 3.46 -6.94
N GLU A 29 -11.48 2.71 -7.98
CA GLU A 29 -12.66 1.88 -7.90
C GLU A 29 -12.53 0.77 -6.88
N ILE A 30 -11.34 0.19 -6.79
CA ILE A 30 -11.08 -0.84 -5.82
C ILE A 30 -11.09 -0.26 -4.41
N LEU A 31 -10.46 0.91 -4.25
CA LEU A 31 -10.35 1.54 -2.94
C LEU A 31 -11.69 1.94 -2.36
N LYS A 32 -12.66 2.27 -3.22
CA LYS A 32 -14.00 2.62 -2.76
C LYS A 32 -14.68 1.50 -1.98
N LYS A 33 -14.26 0.27 -2.22
CA LYS A 33 -14.87 -0.88 -1.56
C LYS A 33 -14.38 -1.09 -0.14
N TYR A 34 -13.40 -0.30 0.27
CA TYR A 34 -12.81 -0.41 1.61
C TYR A 34 -13.08 0.85 2.40
N ASP A 35 -13.23 0.69 3.70
CA ASP A 35 -13.50 1.82 4.59
C ASP A 35 -12.17 2.45 5.00
N LEU A 36 -11.69 3.38 4.18
CA LEU A 36 -10.38 4.00 4.35
C LEU A 36 -10.52 5.47 4.70
N ALA A 37 -9.65 5.94 5.60
CA ALA A 37 -9.56 7.35 5.90
C ALA A 37 -8.89 8.10 4.75
N ASP A 38 -9.11 9.42 4.68
CA ASP A 38 -8.54 10.23 3.60
C ASP A 38 -7.03 10.12 3.55
N ALA A 39 -6.37 10.12 4.71
CA ALA A 39 -4.91 10.02 4.77
C ALA A 39 -4.43 8.68 4.22
N GLU A 40 -5.20 7.63 4.46
CA GLU A 40 -4.87 6.31 3.95
C GLU A 40 -5.05 6.22 2.44
N LEU A 41 -6.13 6.80 1.95
CA LEU A 41 -6.37 6.84 0.51
C LEU A 41 -5.24 7.57 -0.19
N LYS A 42 -4.84 8.71 0.35
CA LYS A 42 -3.77 9.49 -0.25
C LYS A 42 -2.46 8.72 -0.24
N ALA A 43 -2.14 8.09 0.88
CA ALA A 43 -0.89 7.33 0.99
C ALA A 43 -0.87 6.16 0.04
N LEU A 44 -2.01 5.52 -0.19
CA LEU A 44 -2.07 4.38 -1.11
C LEU A 44 -1.93 4.83 -2.56
N LEU A 45 -2.49 5.98 -2.91
CA LEU A 45 -2.47 6.45 -4.29
C LEU A 45 -1.14 7.05 -4.72
N GLU A 46 -0.40 7.68 -3.82
CA GLU A 46 0.86 8.33 -4.18
C GLU A 46 1.94 7.40 -4.71
N PRO A 47 2.23 6.20 -4.24
CA PRO A 47 2.09 5.61 -2.91
C PRO A 47 3.15 6.12 -1.94
N ASP A 48 2.72 6.46 -0.76
CA ASP A 48 3.60 6.93 0.30
C ASP A 48 3.82 5.80 1.29
N VAL A 49 4.79 4.95 0.98
CA VAL A 49 5.02 3.75 1.80
C VAL A 49 5.51 4.11 3.20
N GLY A 50 6.18 5.26 3.35
CA GLY A 50 6.61 5.69 4.66
C GLY A 50 5.45 5.96 5.59
N SER A 51 4.42 6.66 5.10
CA SER A 51 3.23 6.89 5.89
C SER A 51 2.49 5.61 6.22
N LEU A 52 2.38 4.71 5.25
CA LEU A 52 1.73 3.42 5.48
C LEU A 52 2.47 2.61 6.52
N TYR A 53 3.79 2.65 6.47
CA TYR A 53 4.61 1.96 7.46
C TYR A 53 4.36 2.51 8.86
N ARG A 54 4.32 3.84 8.98
CA ARG A 54 4.12 4.49 10.28
C ARG A 54 2.71 4.23 10.82
N MET A 55 1.74 3.98 9.95
CA MET A 55 0.39 3.63 10.37
C MET A 55 0.29 2.24 10.96
N GLY A 56 1.33 1.42 10.79
CA GLY A 56 1.34 0.07 11.33
C GLY A 56 1.10 -1.02 10.31
N THR A 57 1.22 -0.70 9.03
CA THR A 57 1.03 -1.70 7.99
C THR A 57 2.15 -2.74 8.05
N HIS A 58 1.77 -4.01 7.89
CA HIS A 58 2.72 -5.11 7.93
C HIS A 58 3.76 -4.94 6.82
N THR A 59 5.05 -5.07 7.17
CA THR A 59 6.12 -4.74 6.25
C THR A 59 6.15 -5.62 5.00
N TYR A 60 5.82 -6.90 5.16
CA TYR A 60 5.80 -7.80 4.01
C TYR A 60 4.74 -7.37 2.99
N LEU A 61 3.56 -7.05 3.47
CA LEU A 61 2.48 -6.59 2.60
C LEU A 61 2.83 -5.25 1.97
N LEU A 62 3.47 -4.39 2.74
CA LEU A 62 3.87 -3.08 2.25
C LEU A 62 4.91 -3.21 1.15
N TRP A 63 5.87 -4.11 1.32
CA TRP A 63 6.88 -4.38 0.30
C TRP A 63 6.22 -4.87 -0.99
N ALA A 64 5.28 -5.81 -0.86
CA ALA A 64 4.58 -6.33 -2.03
C ALA A 64 3.79 -5.23 -2.74
N TYR A 65 3.15 -4.35 -1.97
CA TYR A 65 2.41 -3.25 -2.55
C TYR A 65 3.34 -2.26 -3.25
N GLY A 66 4.46 -1.94 -2.62
CA GLY A 66 5.43 -1.05 -3.25
C GLY A 66 5.92 -1.60 -4.58
N THR A 67 6.20 -2.90 -4.62
CA THR A 67 6.63 -3.54 -5.85
C THR A 67 5.53 -3.45 -6.92
N LEU A 68 4.29 -3.68 -6.52
CA LEU A 68 3.14 -3.58 -7.42
C LEU A 68 3.02 -2.20 -8.03
N MET A 69 3.23 -1.17 -7.20
CA MET A 69 3.09 0.22 -7.64
C MET A 69 4.36 0.78 -8.26
N GLY A 70 5.40 -0.03 -8.38
CA GLY A 70 6.62 0.40 -9.04
C GLY A 70 7.60 1.17 -8.17
N VAL A 71 7.44 1.08 -6.86
CA VAL A 71 8.37 1.73 -5.94
C VAL A 71 9.67 0.93 -5.91
N LYS A 72 10.79 1.59 -6.18
CA LYS A 72 12.08 0.92 -6.20
C LYS A 72 12.55 0.61 -4.78
N PRO A 73 13.38 -0.44 -4.62
CA PRO A 73 13.83 -0.82 -3.28
C PRO A 73 14.53 0.30 -2.51
N ASP A 74 15.36 1.09 -3.17
CA ASP A 74 16.05 2.18 -2.49
C ASP A 74 15.07 3.26 -2.03
N VAL A 75 14.07 3.56 -2.84
CA VAL A 75 13.04 4.53 -2.47
C VAL A 75 12.22 3.98 -1.30
N TYR A 76 11.86 2.70 -1.37
CA TYR A 76 11.09 2.06 -0.33
C TYR A 76 11.80 2.17 1.02
N PHE A 77 13.07 1.77 1.07
CA PHE A 77 13.81 1.81 2.32
C PHE A 77 14.02 3.23 2.82
N LYS A 78 14.23 4.16 1.90
CA LYS A 78 14.39 5.55 2.28
C LYS A 78 13.11 6.10 2.93
N GLN A 79 11.96 5.77 2.36
CA GLN A 79 10.69 6.27 2.89
C GLN A 79 10.38 5.71 4.27
N ILE A 80 10.71 4.46 4.52
CA ILE A 80 10.48 3.90 5.85
C ILE A 80 11.62 4.18 6.82
N GLY A 81 12.67 4.83 6.36
CA GLY A 81 13.77 5.28 7.23
C GLY A 81 14.80 4.24 7.57
N ARG A 82 14.80 3.09 6.91
CA ARG A 82 15.71 2.01 7.26
C ARG A 82 17.14 2.29 6.82
N ASP A 83 17.30 3.06 5.76
CA ASP A 83 18.64 3.34 5.25
C ASP A 83 19.34 4.46 6.01
N LYS A 84 18.73 4.97 7.05
CA LYS A 84 19.35 6.03 7.82
C LYS A 84 20.35 5.52 8.83
N ASN A 85 20.40 4.28 9.05
CA ASN A 85 21.32 3.72 10.05
C ASN A 85 22.45 2.98 9.44
#